data_3b8ec2fd43819ed6564c7dd62224bb30
#
_entry.id   3b8ec2fd43819ed6564c7dd62224bb30
#
_cell.length_a   1.000
_cell.length_b   1.000
_cell.length_c   1.000
_cell.angle_alpha   90.00
_cell.angle_beta   90.00
_cell.angle_gamma   90.00
#
_symmetry.space_group_name_H-M   'P 1'
#
loop_
_entity.id
_entity.type
_entity.pdbx_description
1 polymer ?
#
loop_
_entity_poly.entity_id
_entity_poly.type
_entity_poly.pdbx_seq_one_letter_code
_entity_poly.pdbx_strand_id
1 'polypeptide(L)'
;MKKSIALISVFAVLMIAFSGCVDNNSAANGTDSDNPGTNSISDEDAAGVSTLETLPAGFEYYDTIQLSTDEIKSSYEAENVTGITTGSEGIYRDSNNTEYHIDAIELENEEAANNFIDAYKSSFPPLSSGSRFTDVSFNGHSAVKITEYVTAGGETVPRYSYIWSNENFVIRVFGNTAEEAPIKQLAEATGY
;
A
#
# COMPACT_ATOMS: atom_id res chain seq x y z
N MET A 1 -42.28 -0.66 -26.90
CA MET A 1 -41.55 -1.81 -27.47
C MET A 1 -40.07 -1.48 -27.41
N LYS A 2 -39.36 -2.02 -26.40
CA LYS A 2 -37.91 -1.81 -26.22
C LYS A 2 -37.21 -3.11 -26.63
N LYS A 3 -36.34 -3.03 -27.63
CA LYS A 3 -35.53 -4.17 -28.09
C LYS A 3 -34.24 -4.23 -27.26
N SER A 4 -34.07 -5.30 -26.50
CA SER A 4 -32.81 -5.65 -25.84
C SER A 4 -31.89 -6.33 -26.83
N ILE A 5 -30.69 -5.80 -27.01
CA ILE A 5 -29.61 -6.41 -27.77
C ILE A 5 -28.68 -7.07 -26.77
N ALA A 6 -28.63 -8.39 -26.81
CA ALA A 6 -27.67 -9.20 -26.03
C ALA A 6 -26.35 -9.24 -26.81
N LEU A 7 -25.29 -8.76 -26.19
CA LEU A 7 -23.92 -8.86 -26.70
C LEU A 7 -23.26 -10.11 -26.10
N ILE A 8 -23.05 -11.11 -26.95
CA ILE A 8 -22.31 -12.33 -26.59
C ILE A 8 -20.83 -12.06 -26.88
N SER A 9 -20.02 -11.98 -25.84
CA SER A 9 -18.57 -11.88 -25.96
C SER A 9 -17.96 -13.29 -25.87
N VAL A 10 -17.35 -13.72 -26.97
CA VAL A 10 -16.61 -15.01 -27.06
C VAL A 10 -15.18 -14.76 -26.60
N PHE A 11 -14.81 -15.35 -25.46
CA PHE A 11 -13.42 -15.39 -24.99
C PHE A 11 -12.69 -16.54 -25.69
N ALA A 12 -11.73 -16.20 -26.54
CA ALA A 12 -10.76 -17.14 -27.09
C ALA A 12 -9.61 -17.30 -26.09
N VAL A 13 -9.48 -18.48 -25.50
CA VAL A 13 -8.34 -18.88 -24.66
C VAL A 13 -7.17 -19.25 -25.57
N LEU A 14 -6.09 -18.46 -25.52
CA LEU A 14 -4.82 -18.80 -26.18
C LEU A 14 -3.85 -19.37 -25.13
N MET A 15 -3.69 -20.68 -25.15
CA MET A 15 -2.65 -21.40 -24.38
C MET A 15 -1.29 -21.25 -25.10
N ILE A 16 -0.34 -20.57 -24.48
CA ILE A 16 1.06 -20.61 -24.91
C ILE A 16 1.85 -21.33 -23.83
N ALA A 17 2.28 -22.55 -24.15
CA ALA A 17 3.22 -23.33 -23.37
C ALA A 17 4.64 -22.87 -23.69
N PHE A 18 5.36 -22.32 -22.73
CA PHE A 18 6.81 -22.17 -22.79
C PHE A 18 7.46 -23.17 -21.87
N SER A 19 8.05 -24.19 -22.49
CA SER A 19 9.06 -25.05 -21.89
C SER A 19 10.44 -24.46 -22.21
N GLY A 20 11.22 -24.13 -21.20
CA GLY A 20 12.58 -23.65 -21.36
C GLY A 20 13.44 -24.03 -20.16
N CYS A 21 14.47 -24.81 -20.43
CA CYS A 21 15.30 -25.62 -19.57
C CYS A 21 16.09 -24.85 -18.50
N VAL A 22 16.29 -25.58 -17.42
CA VAL A 22 17.33 -25.53 -16.38
C VAL A 22 18.75 -25.37 -16.95
N ASP A 23 19.55 -24.51 -16.32
CA ASP A 23 20.98 -24.78 -16.16
C ASP A 23 21.43 -24.42 -14.73
N ASN A 24 21.84 -25.51 -14.04
CA ASN A 24 22.58 -25.48 -12.78
C ASN A 24 23.99 -24.93 -13.02
N ASN A 25 24.47 -24.04 -12.18
CA ASN A 25 25.81 -24.24 -11.66
C ASN A 25 26.05 -23.58 -10.30
N SER A 26 26.59 -24.41 -9.42
CA SER A 26 26.98 -24.19 -8.03
C SER A 26 28.08 -23.14 -7.87
N ALA A 27 28.07 -22.46 -6.72
CA ALA A 27 29.17 -22.59 -5.76
C ALA A 27 28.90 -21.77 -4.50
N ALA A 28 28.95 -22.47 -3.39
CA ALA A 28 28.86 -21.97 -2.02
C ALA A 28 29.99 -20.97 -1.69
N ASN A 29 29.66 -19.97 -0.86
CA ASN A 29 30.40 -19.80 0.40
C ASN A 29 29.58 -18.92 1.35
N GLY A 30 29.29 -19.49 2.53
CA GLY A 30 28.56 -18.83 3.58
C GLY A 30 29.41 -17.79 4.30
N THR A 31 28.72 -16.87 4.89
CA THR A 31 29.04 -16.33 6.23
C THR A 31 27.74 -15.88 6.85
N ASP A 32 27.30 -16.63 7.86
CA ASP A 32 26.26 -16.21 8.80
C ASP A 32 26.60 -14.84 9.37
N SER A 33 25.66 -13.94 9.26
CA SER A 33 25.60 -12.76 10.12
C SER A 33 24.14 -12.61 10.52
N ASP A 34 23.80 -13.21 11.66
CA ASP A 34 22.53 -12.96 12.34
C ASP A 34 22.44 -11.48 12.71
N ASN A 35 21.74 -10.73 11.88
CA ASN A 35 21.19 -9.43 12.21
C ASN A 35 19.67 -9.58 12.18
N PRO A 36 18.89 -9.29 13.24
CA PRO A 36 17.44 -9.34 13.20
C PRO A 36 16.95 -8.26 12.26
N GLY A 37 16.53 -8.71 11.06
CA GLY A 37 16.25 -8.08 9.83
C GLY A 37 15.33 -6.87 9.90
N THR A 38 15.83 -5.80 9.34
CA THR A 38 15.02 -4.93 8.48
C THR A 38 14.88 -5.67 7.16
N ASN A 39 13.67 -6.08 6.78
CA ASN A 39 13.42 -6.61 5.46
C ASN A 39 13.69 -5.49 4.44
N SER A 40 14.67 -5.72 3.56
CA SER A 40 14.92 -4.84 2.42
C SER A 40 13.91 -5.19 1.32
N ILE A 41 13.23 -4.18 0.77
CA ILE A 41 12.30 -4.32 -0.36
C ILE A 41 12.97 -4.13 -1.71
N SER A 42 14.30 -4.09 -1.78
CA SER A 42 15.05 -3.80 -3.00
C SER A 42 14.80 -4.77 -4.17
N ASP A 43 14.26 -5.96 -3.90
CA ASP A 43 13.99 -6.99 -4.91
C ASP A 43 12.47 -7.19 -5.15
N GLU A 44 11.60 -6.42 -4.50
CA GLU A 44 10.15 -6.52 -4.66
C GLU A 44 9.60 -5.39 -5.55
N ASP A 45 8.52 -5.69 -6.26
CA ASP A 45 7.73 -4.68 -6.96
C ASP A 45 6.61 -4.11 -6.05
N ALA A 46 5.97 -3.04 -6.48
CA ALA A 46 4.91 -2.40 -5.71
C ALA A 46 3.75 -3.36 -5.37
N ALA A 47 3.48 -4.37 -6.23
CA ALA A 47 2.43 -5.35 -5.97
C ALA A 47 2.85 -6.32 -4.86
N GLY A 48 4.10 -6.74 -4.80
CA GLY A 48 4.66 -7.54 -3.71
C GLY A 48 4.58 -6.78 -2.38
N VAL A 49 5.00 -5.52 -2.35
CA VAL A 49 4.96 -4.67 -1.14
C VAL A 49 3.54 -4.43 -0.64
N SER A 50 2.54 -4.28 -1.52
CA SER A 50 1.14 -4.09 -1.14
C SER A 50 0.41 -5.38 -0.75
N THR A 51 1.03 -6.57 -0.96
CA THR A 51 0.44 -7.88 -0.69
C THR A 51 1.11 -8.54 0.51
N LEU A 52 0.34 -8.75 1.58
CA LEU A 52 0.86 -9.37 2.80
C LEU A 52 1.17 -10.85 2.59
N GLU A 53 2.39 -11.28 2.91
CA GLU A 53 2.76 -12.71 2.93
C GLU A 53 1.98 -13.49 4.00
N THR A 54 1.74 -12.87 5.14
CA THR A 54 1.00 -13.47 6.26
C THR A 54 -0.12 -12.54 6.71
N LEU A 55 -1.35 -13.00 6.56
CA LEU A 55 -2.52 -12.23 6.98
C LEU A 55 -2.69 -12.26 8.49
N PRO A 56 -2.92 -11.11 9.14
CA PRO A 56 -3.35 -11.07 10.52
C PRO A 56 -4.70 -11.78 10.71
N ALA A 57 -4.92 -12.33 11.89
CA ALA A 57 -6.17 -13.02 12.21
C ALA A 57 -7.37 -12.07 12.05
N GLY A 58 -8.38 -12.52 11.33
CA GLY A 58 -9.62 -11.77 11.09
C GLY A 58 -9.64 -10.97 9.80
N PHE A 59 -8.55 -11.00 9.03
CA PHE A 59 -8.49 -10.39 7.70
C PHE A 59 -8.44 -11.44 6.60
N GLU A 60 -8.98 -11.09 5.45
CA GLU A 60 -8.83 -11.82 4.20
C GLU A 60 -8.30 -10.86 3.11
N TYR A 61 -7.43 -11.39 2.25
CA TYR A 61 -7.00 -10.70 1.05
C TYR A 61 -8.14 -10.74 0.02
N TYR A 62 -8.42 -9.62 -0.61
CA TYR A 62 -9.49 -9.52 -1.60
C TYR A 62 -8.96 -9.36 -3.02
N ASP A 63 -8.07 -8.39 -3.25
CA ASP A 63 -7.54 -8.09 -4.60
C ASP A 63 -6.27 -7.23 -4.50
N THR A 64 -5.53 -7.13 -5.62
CA THR A 64 -4.48 -6.13 -5.82
C THR A 64 -4.71 -5.45 -7.15
N ILE A 65 -4.70 -4.11 -7.14
CA ILE A 65 -4.86 -3.28 -8.33
C ILE A 65 -3.62 -2.43 -8.56
N GLN A 66 -3.25 -2.25 -9.83
CA GLN A 66 -2.17 -1.33 -10.21
C GLN A 66 -2.69 0.10 -10.19
N LEU A 67 -1.89 1.00 -9.65
CA LEU A 67 -2.17 2.43 -9.62
C LEU A 67 -1.35 3.12 -10.71
N SER A 68 -2.02 3.85 -11.58
CA SER A 68 -1.33 4.71 -12.54
C SER A 68 -0.72 5.93 -11.84
N THR A 69 0.31 6.51 -12.44
CA THR A 69 0.93 7.74 -11.92
C THR A 69 -0.08 8.90 -11.77
N ASP A 70 -1.06 9.00 -12.65
CA ASP A 70 -2.09 10.05 -12.58
C ASP A 70 -3.05 9.80 -11.40
N GLU A 71 -3.44 8.55 -11.14
CA GLU A 71 -4.25 8.18 -9.97
C GLU A 71 -3.50 8.46 -8.67
N ILE A 72 -2.21 8.10 -8.59
CA ILE A 72 -1.37 8.39 -7.43
C ILE A 72 -1.30 9.89 -7.18
N LYS A 73 -0.97 10.69 -8.21
CA LYS A 73 -0.89 12.15 -8.09
C LYS A 73 -2.20 12.76 -7.61
N SER A 74 -3.32 12.31 -8.16
CA SER A 74 -4.65 12.81 -7.79
C SER A 74 -5.03 12.41 -6.36
N SER A 75 -4.78 11.15 -5.96
CA SER A 75 -5.19 10.63 -4.64
C SER A 75 -4.35 11.19 -3.48
N TYR A 76 -3.12 11.61 -3.78
CA TYR A 76 -2.17 12.13 -2.80
C TYR A 76 -1.91 13.64 -2.92
N GLU A 77 -2.64 14.34 -3.81
CA GLU A 77 -2.40 15.76 -4.13
C GLU A 77 -0.92 16.04 -4.47
N ALA A 78 -0.31 15.09 -5.20
CA ALA A 78 1.11 15.03 -5.49
C ALA A 78 1.46 15.46 -6.93
N GLU A 79 0.69 16.38 -7.53
CA GLU A 79 0.87 16.83 -8.93
C GLU A 79 2.27 17.40 -9.18
N ASN A 80 2.88 18.01 -8.16
CA ASN A 80 4.21 18.61 -8.26
C ASN A 80 5.35 17.66 -7.87
N VAL A 81 5.02 16.43 -7.45
CA VAL A 81 6.03 15.42 -7.11
C VAL A 81 6.52 14.73 -8.39
N THR A 82 7.83 14.61 -8.51
CA THR A 82 8.52 13.91 -9.60
C THR A 82 9.07 12.58 -9.10
N GLY A 83 9.43 11.68 -10.03
CA GLY A 83 10.08 10.42 -9.69
C GLY A 83 9.13 9.30 -9.27
N ILE A 84 7.82 9.46 -9.40
CA ILE A 84 6.86 8.36 -9.22
C ILE A 84 6.99 7.41 -10.42
N THR A 85 7.33 6.15 -10.17
CA THR A 85 7.55 5.14 -11.22
C THR A 85 6.33 4.24 -11.42
N THR A 86 5.78 3.69 -10.34
CA THR A 86 4.61 2.81 -10.35
C THR A 86 3.95 2.81 -8.99
N GLY A 87 2.80 2.15 -8.87
CA GLY A 87 2.15 1.89 -7.60
C GLY A 87 1.16 0.75 -7.66
N SER A 88 0.81 0.24 -6.51
CA SER A 88 -0.17 -0.83 -6.34
C SER A 88 -0.95 -0.63 -5.05
N GLU A 89 -2.21 -1.04 -5.05
CA GLU A 89 -3.08 -1.08 -3.88
C GLU A 89 -3.51 -2.51 -3.60
N GLY A 90 -3.14 -3.04 -2.44
CA GLY A 90 -3.66 -4.29 -1.89
C GLY A 90 -4.94 -4.02 -1.11
N ILE A 91 -6.00 -4.78 -1.39
CA ILE A 91 -7.32 -4.64 -0.77
C ILE A 91 -7.56 -5.82 0.17
N TYR A 92 -7.94 -5.50 1.39
CA TYR A 92 -8.21 -6.46 2.47
C TYR A 92 -9.59 -6.23 3.07
N ARG A 93 -10.18 -7.27 3.66
CA ARG A 93 -11.46 -7.17 4.36
C ARG A 93 -11.41 -7.88 5.69
N ASP A 94 -12.16 -7.34 6.66
CA ASP A 94 -12.41 -8.04 7.92
C ASP A 94 -13.69 -8.85 7.87
N SER A 95 -14.00 -9.56 8.95
CA SER A 95 -15.23 -10.38 9.09
C SER A 95 -16.53 -9.58 9.01
N ASN A 96 -16.48 -8.26 9.14
CA ASN A 96 -17.62 -7.35 8.99
C ASN A 96 -17.72 -6.80 7.57
N ASN A 97 -16.86 -7.27 6.66
CA ASN A 97 -16.74 -6.78 5.29
C ASN A 97 -16.32 -5.29 5.20
N THR A 98 -15.59 -4.80 6.23
CA THR A 98 -14.93 -3.50 6.18
C THR A 98 -13.69 -3.60 5.32
N GLU A 99 -13.51 -2.66 4.39
CA GLU A 99 -12.36 -2.64 3.49
C GLU A 99 -11.19 -1.85 4.10
N TYR A 100 -10.01 -2.41 3.89
CA TYR A 100 -8.73 -1.84 4.26
C TYR A 100 -7.79 -1.92 3.05
N HIS A 101 -6.86 -0.98 2.97
CA HIS A 101 -6.01 -0.81 1.80
C HIS A 101 -4.56 -0.66 2.23
N ILE A 102 -3.66 -1.23 1.44
CA ILE A 102 -2.22 -1.03 1.53
C ILE A 102 -1.76 -0.49 0.18
N ASP A 103 -1.45 0.79 0.11
CA ASP A 103 -0.82 1.39 -1.05
C ASP A 103 0.70 1.24 -0.94
N ALA A 104 1.32 0.77 -2.00
CA ALA A 104 2.76 0.78 -2.21
C ALA A 104 3.07 1.61 -3.46
N ILE A 105 3.81 2.69 -3.29
CA ILE A 105 4.18 3.61 -4.37
C ILE A 105 5.69 3.58 -4.50
N GLU A 106 6.17 3.16 -5.66
CA GLU A 106 7.59 3.15 -5.97
C GLU A 106 8.02 4.49 -6.57
N LEU A 107 9.15 5.00 -6.10
CA LEU A 107 9.76 6.23 -6.58
C LEU A 107 11.20 5.96 -7.07
N GLU A 108 11.81 6.94 -7.72
CA GLU A 108 13.17 6.80 -8.26
C GLU A 108 14.24 6.54 -7.20
N ASN A 109 14.02 7.02 -5.96
CA ASN A 109 14.97 6.89 -4.86
C ASN A 109 14.30 7.29 -3.51
N GLU A 110 15.01 7.04 -2.42
CA GLU A 110 14.57 7.35 -1.05
C GLU A 110 14.28 8.85 -0.83
N GLU A 111 15.07 9.76 -1.44
CA GLU A 111 14.82 11.21 -1.33
C GLU A 111 13.48 11.57 -1.96
N ALA A 112 13.14 11.00 -3.11
CA ALA A 112 11.86 11.19 -3.77
C ALA A 112 10.70 10.63 -2.93
N ALA A 113 10.89 9.48 -2.27
CA ALA A 113 9.90 8.89 -1.36
C ALA A 113 9.63 9.81 -0.15
N ASN A 114 10.67 10.35 0.47
CA ASN A 114 10.54 11.30 1.57
C ASN A 114 9.87 12.60 1.13
N ASN A 115 10.23 13.14 -0.03
CA ASN A 115 9.61 14.34 -0.60
C ASN A 115 8.12 14.13 -0.93
N PHE A 116 7.75 12.91 -1.35
CA PHE A 116 6.35 12.55 -1.57
C PHE A 116 5.54 12.61 -0.28
N ILE A 117 6.04 12.03 0.81
CA ILE A 117 5.39 12.06 2.12
C ILE A 117 5.23 13.50 2.62
N ASP A 118 6.25 14.34 2.46
CA ASP A 118 6.20 15.74 2.87
C ASP A 118 5.20 16.56 2.05
N ALA A 119 5.13 16.32 0.74
CA ALA A 119 4.13 16.92 -0.14
C ALA A 119 2.71 16.51 0.28
N TYR A 120 2.48 15.21 0.50
CA TYR A 120 1.20 14.69 0.95
C TYR A 120 0.77 15.28 2.30
N LYS A 121 1.66 15.33 3.29
CA LYS A 121 1.39 15.99 4.58
C LYS A 121 1.04 17.47 4.42
N SER A 122 1.67 18.14 3.48
CA SER A 122 1.46 19.57 3.24
C SER A 122 0.11 19.88 2.56
N SER A 123 -0.53 18.90 1.94
CA SER A 123 -1.86 19.04 1.33
C SER A 123 -2.99 19.18 2.37
N PHE A 124 -2.76 18.70 3.58
CA PHE A 124 -3.79 18.72 4.61
C PHE A 124 -3.94 20.08 5.28
N PRO A 125 -5.17 20.63 5.40
CA PRO A 125 -5.40 21.83 6.17
C PRO A 125 -5.13 21.57 7.66
N PRO A 126 -4.68 22.59 8.42
CA PRO A 126 -4.48 22.45 9.85
C PRO A 126 -5.80 22.14 10.57
N LEU A 127 -5.73 21.33 11.64
CA LEU A 127 -6.87 21.11 12.52
C LEU A 127 -7.10 22.36 13.38
N SER A 128 -8.36 22.58 13.78
CA SER A 128 -8.73 23.66 14.70
C SER A 128 -8.18 23.42 16.12
N SER A 129 -7.90 22.15 16.49
CA SER A 129 -7.26 21.75 17.74
C SER A 129 -6.59 20.39 17.60
N GLY A 130 -5.52 20.16 18.37
CA GLY A 130 -4.75 18.92 18.32
C GLY A 130 -3.80 18.84 17.14
N SER A 131 -3.19 17.67 16.95
CA SER A 131 -2.29 17.38 15.85
C SER A 131 -2.92 16.36 14.91
N ARG A 132 -2.86 16.63 13.60
CA ARG A 132 -3.25 15.68 12.56
C ARG A 132 -2.23 14.55 12.44
N PHE A 133 -0.96 14.89 12.65
CA PHE A 133 0.17 14.00 12.47
C PHE A 133 0.74 13.60 13.83
N THR A 134 1.01 12.30 13.98
CA THR A 134 1.65 11.74 15.17
C THR A 134 2.75 10.79 14.71
N ASP A 135 3.98 11.05 15.14
CA ASP A 135 5.09 10.16 14.86
C ASP A 135 4.92 8.87 15.66
N VAL A 136 5.10 7.76 14.98
CA VAL A 136 5.02 6.40 15.52
C VAL A 136 6.17 5.56 14.97
N SER A 137 6.39 4.38 15.56
CA SER A 137 7.35 3.42 15.02
C SER A 137 6.82 2.00 15.15
N PHE A 138 7.09 1.18 14.15
CA PHE A 138 6.86 -0.27 14.14
C PHE A 138 7.82 -0.91 13.13
N ASN A 139 8.09 -2.20 13.29
CA ASN A 139 8.99 -2.97 12.40
C ASN A 139 10.39 -2.34 12.20
N GLY A 140 10.84 -1.46 13.10
CA GLY A 140 12.12 -0.74 12.97
C GLY A 140 12.06 0.51 12.09
N HIS A 141 10.91 0.86 11.54
CA HIS A 141 10.69 2.05 10.71
C HIS A 141 10.01 3.17 11.51
N SER A 142 10.33 4.41 11.14
CA SER A 142 9.60 5.59 11.57
C SER A 142 8.42 5.81 10.62
N ALA A 143 7.24 5.96 11.18
CA ALA A 143 6.02 6.19 10.43
C ALA A 143 5.24 7.40 10.97
N VAL A 144 4.34 7.92 10.17
CA VAL A 144 3.42 9.00 10.56
C VAL A 144 2.00 8.45 10.59
N LYS A 145 1.36 8.50 11.75
CA LYS A 145 -0.08 8.33 11.85
C LYS A 145 -0.78 9.62 11.47
N ILE A 146 -1.71 9.55 10.53
CA ILE A 146 -2.54 10.66 10.09
C ILE A 146 -3.95 10.47 10.66
N THR A 147 -4.49 11.51 11.28
CA THR A 147 -5.88 11.53 11.75
C THR A 147 -6.68 12.53 10.93
N GLU A 148 -7.72 12.04 10.28
CA GLU A 148 -8.68 12.85 9.54
C GLU A 148 -10.04 12.77 10.19
N TYR A 149 -10.89 13.75 9.93
CA TYR A 149 -12.26 13.75 10.41
C TYR A 149 -13.21 13.84 9.22
N VAL A 150 -14.12 12.88 9.13
CA VAL A 150 -15.14 12.81 8.08
C VAL A 150 -16.53 12.82 8.68
N THR A 151 -17.52 13.21 7.90
CA THR A 151 -18.93 13.11 8.32
C THR A 151 -19.49 11.76 7.86
N ALA A 152 -19.87 10.92 8.82
CA ALA A 152 -20.52 9.64 8.56
C ALA A 152 -21.77 9.52 9.43
N GLY A 153 -22.92 9.19 8.82
CA GLY A 153 -24.20 9.11 9.54
C GLY A 153 -24.66 10.42 10.18
N GLY A 154 -24.15 11.57 9.73
CA GLY A 154 -24.42 12.89 10.31
C GLY A 154 -23.53 13.26 11.50
N GLU A 155 -22.59 12.40 11.89
CA GLU A 155 -21.63 12.64 12.97
C GLU A 155 -20.22 12.80 12.40
N THR A 156 -19.38 13.58 13.08
CA THR A 156 -17.97 13.71 12.76
C THR A 156 -17.21 12.57 13.42
N VAL A 157 -16.62 11.69 12.61
CA VAL A 157 -15.88 10.51 13.06
C VAL A 157 -14.44 10.56 12.57
N PRO A 158 -13.46 10.02 13.35
CA PRO A 158 -12.09 9.95 12.90
C PRO A 158 -11.92 8.89 11.81
N ARG A 159 -10.89 9.09 10.98
CA ARG A 159 -10.28 8.12 10.07
C ARG A 159 -8.79 8.15 10.31
N TYR A 160 -8.18 6.98 10.25
CA TYR A 160 -6.76 6.83 10.51
C TYR A 160 -6.05 6.26 9.29
N SER A 161 -4.82 6.70 9.07
CA SER A 161 -3.89 6.04 8.17
C SER A 161 -2.48 6.11 8.75
N TYR A 162 -1.64 5.17 8.34
CA TYR A 162 -0.21 5.16 8.61
C TYR A 162 0.52 5.31 7.28
N ILE A 163 1.54 6.17 7.24
CA ILE A 163 2.37 6.37 6.06
C ILE A 163 3.84 6.43 6.47
N TRP A 164 4.69 5.78 5.70
CA TRP A 164 6.14 5.79 5.89
C TRP A 164 6.86 5.52 4.56
N SER A 165 8.17 5.77 4.55
CA SER A 165 9.05 5.32 3.47
C SER A 165 9.90 4.15 3.93
N ASN A 166 10.14 3.22 3.02
CA ASN A 166 11.16 2.19 3.14
C ASN A 166 11.92 2.14 1.81
N GLU A 167 13.20 2.51 1.85
CA GLU A 167 14.00 2.72 0.64
C GLU A 167 13.31 3.68 -0.34
N ASN A 168 13.07 3.26 -1.57
CA ASN A 168 12.39 4.06 -2.61
C ASN A 168 10.86 3.86 -2.64
N PHE A 169 10.30 3.14 -1.68
CA PHE A 169 8.85 2.97 -1.55
C PHE A 169 8.24 3.90 -0.53
N VAL A 170 7.05 4.40 -0.84
CA VAL A 170 6.10 4.95 0.13
C VAL A 170 5.01 3.92 0.34
N ILE A 171 4.77 3.57 1.61
CA ILE A 171 3.73 2.64 2.00
C ILE A 171 2.68 3.40 2.82
N ARG A 172 1.41 3.22 2.49
CA ARG A 172 0.31 3.78 3.26
C ARG A 172 -0.73 2.72 3.55
N VAL A 173 -1.13 2.61 4.81
CA VAL A 173 -2.20 1.70 5.26
C VAL A 173 -3.37 2.50 5.81
N PHE A 174 -4.57 2.22 5.33
CA PHE A 174 -5.78 2.93 5.73
C PHE A 174 -7.02 2.04 5.61
N GLY A 175 -8.18 2.53 6.09
CA GLY A 175 -9.42 1.78 6.00
C GLY A 175 -10.64 2.65 6.24
N ASN A 176 -11.79 2.19 5.78
CA ASN A 176 -13.06 2.91 5.95
C ASN A 176 -13.70 2.63 7.31
N THR A 177 -12.93 2.84 8.38
CA THR A 177 -13.36 2.62 9.77
C THR A 177 -12.95 3.78 10.68
N ALA A 178 -13.68 3.97 11.78
CA ALA A 178 -13.30 4.85 12.87
C ALA A 178 -12.38 4.17 13.91
N GLU A 179 -12.08 2.88 13.73
CA GLU A 179 -11.23 2.10 14.61
C GLU A 179 -9.78 2.13 14.11
N GLU A 180 -8.86 2.53 14.98
CA GLU A 180 -7.43 2.61 14.65
C GLU A 180 -6.76 1.22 14.66
N ALA A 181 -7.19 0.35 15.57
CA ALA A 181 -6.50 -0.91 15.85
C ALA A 181 -6.37 -1.86 14.63
N PRO A 182 -7.40 -2.09 13.79
CA PRO A 182 -7.28 -2.92 12.61
C PRO A 182 -6.27 -2.37 11.58
N ILE A 183 -6.26 -1.03 11.40
CA ILE A 183 -5.34 -0.37 10.46
C ILE A 183 -3.90 -0.52 10.93
N LYS A 184 -3.67 -0.32 12.24
CA LYS A 184 -2.35 -0.51 12.84
C LYS A 184 -1.88 -1.96 12.72
N GLN A 185 -2.77 -2.92 12.95
CA GLN A 185 -2.45 -4.35 12.82
C GLN A 185 -2.01 -4.72 11.39
N LEU A 186 -2.68 -4.17 10.37
CA LEU A 186 -2.26 -4.35 8.98
C LEU A 186 -0.92 -3.66 8.68
N ALA A 187 -0.70 -2.44 9.20
CA ALA A 187 0.57 -1.73 9.02
C ALA A 187 1.74 -2.52 9.63
N GLU A 188 1.56 -3.08 10.83
CA GLU A 188 2.57 -3.95 11.48
C GLU A 188 2.80 -5.26 10.71
N ALA A 189 1.78 -5.78 10.02
CA ALA A 189 1.85 -7.03 9.28
C ALA A 189 2.57 -6.90 7.93
N THR A 190 2.79 -5.69 7.42
CA THR A 190 3.59 -5.51 6.19
C THR A 190 5.03 -6.01 6.37
N GLY A 191 5.57 -5.96 7.58
CA GLY A 191 6.96 -6.34 7.87
C GLY A 191 7.98 -5.26 7.48
N TYR A 192 7.53 -4.19 6.82
CA TYR A 192 8.36 -3.09 6.33
C TYR A 192 8.32 -1.88 7.25
#